data_d323ecde7d4d35ddf40f22dbebd581db
#
_entry.id   d323ecde7d4d35ddf40f22dbebd581db
#
_cell.length_a   1.000
_cell.length_b   1.000
_cell.length_c   1.000
_cell.angle_alpha   90.00
_cell.angle_beta   90.00
_cell.angle_gamma   90.00
#
_symmetry.space_group_name_H-M   'P 1'
#
loop_
_entity.id
_entity.type
_entity.pdbx_description
1 polymer ?
#
loop_
_entity_poly.entity_id
_entity_poly.type
_entity_poly.pdbx_seq_one_letter_code
_entity_poly.pdbx_strand_id
1 'polypeptide(L)'
;MTAAPTAAAEVEAAARDSSTSLAVAGITKSFGGIQALTDASLSVTKGTITALIGPNGSGKTTMFNCITGFYQPEQGQIYVNGVPIVGKRPSDIVHLGLMRTFQVTRIFRRMTVLENMIVPIRQLTFRSLFTAAIKGHEQERAESLLEFFGILKLRDQPAGSLSFGQQKLLELAAALMADPEIVMLDEPAGGLNPVMIDKVADHVKELNARGVTFLIIEHNMGFVMNLCDPIIVMHRGTVIAQGSPGAVRDDPIVLDAYLGD
;
A
#
# COMPACT_ATOMS: atom_id res chain seq x y z
N MET A 1 36.08 12.65 -15.07
CA MET A 1 35.00 11.66 -15.31
C MET A 1 34.13 11.64 -14.05
N THR A 2 32.96 12.28 -14.08
CA THR A 2 31.97 12.18 -13.02
C THR A 2 31.38 10.75 -13.05
N ALA A 3 31.48 10.04 -11.94
CA ALA A 3 30.84 8.72 -11.82
C ALA A 3 29.33 8.89 -12.08
N ALA A 4 28.70 7.89 -12.75
CA ALA A 4 27.27 7.87 -12.90
C ALA A 4 26.60 7.90 -11.50
N PRO A 5 25.49 8.62 -11.33
CA PRO A 5 24.80 8.65 -10.05
C PRO A 5 24.35 7.25 -9.66
N THR A 6 24.38 6.93 -8.37
CA THR A 6 23.83 5.66 -7.86
C THR A 6 22.30 5.69 -7.92
N ALA A 7 21.65 4.51 -8.01
CA ALA A 7 20.19 4.40 -8.00
C ALA A 7 19.58 5.15 -6.80
N ALA A 8 20.23 5.11 -5.65
CA ALA A 8 19.81 5.87 -4.46
C ALA A 8 19.83 7.39 -4.69
N ALA A 9 20.88 7.92 -5.33
CA ALA A 9 21.00 9.36 -5.63
C ALA A 9 19.96 9.82 -6.67
N GLU A 10 19.65 8.99 -7.66
CA GLU A 10 18.59 9.28 -8.65
C GLU A 10 17.22 9.35 -7.99
N VAL A 11 16.92 8.38 -7.11
CA VAL A 11 15.65 8.34 -6.39
C VAL A 11 15.54 9.49 -5.36
N GLU A 12 16.64 9.87 -4.72
CA GLU A 12 16.66 11.03 -3.82
C GLU A 12 16.43 12.35 -4.58
N ALA A 13 16.93 12.44 -5.81
CA ALA A 13 16.61 13.58 -6.69
C ALA A 13 15.13 13.54 -7.12
N ALA A 14 14.59 12.37 -7.45
CA ALA A 14 13.18 12.20 -7.77
C ALA A 14 12.24 12.55 -6.60
N ALA A 15 12.69 12.37 -5.34
CA ALA A 15 11.89 12.76 -4.16
C ALA A 15 11.58 14.27 -4.11
N ARG A 16 12.34 15.10 -4.82
CA ARG A 16 12.14 16.56 -4.92
C ARG A 16 11.20 16.94 -6.05
N ASP A 17 10.86 15.99 -6.92
CA ASP A 17 9.93 16.21 -8.02
C ASP A 17 8.48 16.05 -7.51
N SER A 18 7.64 17.04 -7.78
CA SER A 18 6.22 17.05 -7.42
C SER A 18 5.40 15.92 -8.07
N SER A 19 5.95 15.27 -9.11
CA SER A 19 5.36 14.09 -9.75
C SER A 19 5.60 12.79 -8.98
N THR A 20 6.48 12.79 -7.95
CA THR A 20 6.81 11.61 -7.14
C THR A 20 6.03 11.64 -5.83
N SER A 21 5.18 10.63 -5.60
CA SER A 21 4.44 10.48 -4.35
C SER A 21 5.24 9.77 -3.26
N LEU A 22 6.03 8.76 -3.64
CA LEU A 22 6.85 7.99 -2.71
C LEU A 22 8.24 7.78 -3.32
N ALA A 23 9.28 8.01 -2.54
CA ALA A 23 10.66 7.72 -2.91
C ALA A 23 11.37 6.99 -1.77
N VAL A 24 12.05 5.90 -2.09
CA VAL A 24 12.86 5.10 -1.17
C VAL A 24 14.27 5.05 -1.74
N ALA A 25 15.24 5.64 -1.05
CA ALA A 25 16.61 5.81 -1.52
C ALA A 25 17.59 5.04 -0.63
N GLY A 26 18.15 3.96 -1.15
CA GLY A 26 19.26 3.22 -0.56
C GLY A 26 18.97 2.59 0.79
N ILE A 27 17.75 2.12 1.06
CA ILE A 27 17.44 1.58 2.38
C ILE A 27 18.07 0.19 2.60
N THR A 28 18.62 0.01 3.80
CA THR A 28 19.16 -1.26 4.27
C THR A 28 18.47 -1.64 5.58
N LYS A 29 18.13 -2.94 5.70
CA LYS A 29 17.50 -3.50 6.91
C LYS A 29 17.90 -4.93 7.15
N SER A 30 18.34 -5.21 8.37
CA SER A 30 18.75 -6.55 8.82
C SER A 30 17.92 -7.01 10.02
N PHE A 31 17.79 -8.33 10.17
CA PHE A 31 17.18 -9.00 11.33
C PHE A 31 18.06 -10.18 11.74
N GLY A 32 18.62 -10.14 12.96
CA GLY A 32 19.42 -11.25 13.49
C GLY A 32 20.57 -11.69 12.57
N GLY A 33 21.20 -10.74 11.85
CA GLY A 33 22.29 -11.01 10.90
C GLY A 33 21.84 -11.36 9.47
N ILE A 34 20.54 -11.52 9.22
CA ILE A 34 20.00 -11.74 7.87
C ILE A 34 19.65 -10.38 7.28
N GLN A 35 20.25 -10.05 6.15
CA GLN A 35 19.94 -8.84 5.39
C GLN A 35 18.61 -9.03 4.62
N ALA A 36 17.57 -8.32 5.03
CA ALA A 36 16.26 -8.36 4.40
C ALA A 36 16.11 -7.30 3.29
N LEU A 37 16.83 -6.18 3.40
CA LEU A 37 16.97 -5.14 2.37
C LEU A 37 18.43 -4.71 2.28
N THR A 38 18.94 -4.53 1.07
CA THR A 38 20.32 -4.13 0.78
C THR A 38 20.31 -3.04 -0.28
N ASP A 39 20.61 -1.80 0.10
CA ASP A 39 20.68 -0.63 -0.80
C ASP A 39 19.46 -0.54 -1.74
N ALA A 40 18.28 -0.85 -1.20
CA ALA A 40 17.06 -0.96 -1.98
C ALA A 40 16.48 0.43 -2.29
N SER A 41 16.25 0.72 -3.56
CA SER A 41 15.76 2.01 -4.04
C SER A 41 14.58 1.82 -4.98
N LEU A 42 13.52 2.62 -4.81
CA LEU A 42 12.36 2.67 -5.70
C LEU A 42 11.67 4.02 -5.63
N SER A 43 10.90 4.34 -6.67
CA SER A 43 10.03 5.52 -6.68
C SER A 43 8.64 5.16 -7.22
N VAL A 44 7.62 5.86 -6.71
CA VAL A 44 6.23 5.73 -7.15
C VAL A 44 5.76 7.09 -7.65
N THR A 45 5.39 7.15 -8.91
CA THR A 45 4.87 8.36 -9.55
C THR A 45 3.43 8.62 -9.11
N LYS A 46 3.10 9.89 -8.92
CA LYS A 46 1.74 10.32 -8.55
C LYS A 46 0.71 9.88 -9.60
N GLY A 47 -0.41 9.33 -9.13
CA GLY A 47 -1.50 8.90 -10.00
C GLY A 47 -1.24 7.58 -10.75
N THR A 48 -0.19 6.81 -10.38
CA THR A 48 0.02 5.46 -10.93
C THR A 48 -0.52 4.36 -10.02
N ILE A 49 -0.78 3.21 -10.61
CA ILE A 49 -0.99 1.95 -9.89
C ILE A 49 0.28 1.12 -10.07
N THR A 50 1.21 1.24 -9.11
CA THR A 50 2.51 0.56 -9.16
C THR A 50 2.45 -0.77 -8.43
N ALA A 51 2.95 -1.85 -9.03
CA ALA A 51 3.12 -3.12 -8.34
C ALA A 51 4.54 -3.28 -7.78
N LEU A 52 4.66 -3.93 -6.62
CA LEU A 52 5.91 -4.43 -6.06
C LEU A 52 5.83 -5.96 -5.99
N ILE A 53 6.53 -6.65 -6.90
CA ILE A 53 6.51 -8.10 -7.03
C ILE A 53 7.88 -8.72 -6.72
N GLY A 54 7.94 -10.03 -6.65
CA GLY A 54 9.18 -10.80 -6.45
C GLY A 54 8.91 -12.11 -5.71
N PRO A 55 9.86 -13.04 -5.67
CA PRO A 55 9.75 -14.31 -4.95
C PRO A 55 9.48 -14.11 -3.44
N ASN A 56 9.09 -15.20 -2.77
CA ASN A 56 8.97 -15.18 -1.32
C ASN A 56 10.35 -14.91 -0.68
N GLY A 57 10.37 -14.09 0.36
CA GLY A 57 11.63 -13.69 1.00
C GLY A 57 12.42 -12.59 0.27
N SER A 58 11.94 -12.05 -0.86
CA SER A 58 12.65 -10.98 -1.59
C SER A 58 12.69 -9.61 -0.87
N GLY A 59 12.00 -9.44 0.27
CA GLY A 59 12.06 -8.22 1.07
C GLY A 59 10.84 -7.30 0.95
N LYS A 60 9.81 -7.61 0.13
CA LYS A 60 8.63 -6.77 -0.12
C LYS A 60 7.92 -6.31 1.16
N THR A 61 7.58 -7.24 2.05
CA THR A 61 6.91 -6.91 3.31
C THR A 61 7.80 -6.07 4.24
N THR A 62 9.13 -6.30 4.22
CA THR A 62 10.09 -5.48 4.96
C THR A 62 10.14 -4.06 4.39
N MET A 63 10.13 -3.90 3.06
CA MET A 63 10.03 -2.63 2.37
C MET A 63 8.76 -1.87 2.81
N PHE A 64 7.59 -2.51 2.76
CA PHE A 64 6.33 -1.91 3.21
C PHE A 64 6.37 -1.49 4.67
N ASN A 65 6.96 -2.32 5.55
CA ASN A 65 7.10 -1.99 6.97
C ASN A 65 8.06 -0.82 7.22
N CYS A 66 9.11 -0.65 6.40
CA CYS A 66 9.98 0.51 6.46
C CYS A 66 9.25 1.79 5.99
N ILE A 67 8.53 1.74 4.86
CA ILE A 67 7.77 2.86 4.31
C ILE A 67 6.69 3.33 5.30
N THR A 68 6.06 2.41 6.02
CA THR A 68 4.97 2.74 6.96
C THR A 68 5.45 3.01 8.39
N GLY A 69 6.79 3.03 8.63
CA GLY A 69 7.39 3.37 9.92
C GLY A 69 7.29 2.27 10.98
N PHE A 70 6.82 1.04 10.61
CA PHE A 70 6.84 -0.10 11.54
C PHE A 70 8.26 -0.62 11.76
N TYR A 71 9.14 -0.51 10.77
CA TYR A 71 10.57 -0.79 10.90
C TYR A 71 11.35 0.47 10.55
N GLN A 72 12.42 0.73 11.31
CA GLN A 72 13.38 1.78 10.95
C GLN A 72 14.47 1.15 10.09
N PRO A 73 14.77 1.68 8.90
CA PRO A 73 15.93 1.27 8.12
C PRO A 73 17.22 1.64 8.89
N GLU A 74 18.28 0.89 8.66
CA GLU A 74 19.61 1.15 9.26
C GLU A 74 20.36 2.20 8.44
N GLN A 75 20.09 2.26 7.12
CA GLN A 75 20.65 3.22 6.18
C GLN A 75 19.60 3.66 5.18
N GLY A 76 19.87 4.75 4.49
CA GLY A 76 19.03 5.30 3.44
C GLY A 76 17.93 6.23 3.94
N GLN A 77 17.11 6.70 3.02
CA GLN A 77 16.04 7.67 3.28
C GLN A 77 14.73 7.26 2.59
N ILE A 78 13.63 7.69 3.17
CA ILE A 78 12.28 7.48 2.60
C ILE A 78 11.55 8.80 2.63
N TYR A 79 10.88 9.14 1.51
CA TYR A 79 10.14 10.39 1.36
C TYR A 79 8.70 10.09 0.91
N VAL A 80 7.75 10.75 1.53
CA VAL A 80 6.33 10.76 1.14
C VAL A 80 5.97 12.19 0.77
N ASN A 81 5.53 12.41 -0.48
CA ASN A 81 5.24 13.73 -1.02
C ASN A 81 6.40 14.74 -0.75
N GLY A 82 7.66 14.31 -0.95
CA GLY A 82 8.86 15.10 -0.72
C GLY A 82 9.26 15.26 0.75
N VAL A 83 8.47 14.78 1.70
CA VAL A 83 8.75 14.91 3.15
C VAL A 83 9.50 13.66 3.65
N PRO A 84 10.69 13.80 4.29
CA PRO A 84 11.42 12.68 4.86
C PRO A 84 10.65 12.07 6.04
N ILE A 85 10.56 10.71 6.06
CA ILE A 85 9.75 9.99 7.05
C ILE A 85 10.53 9.03 7.94
N VAL A 86 11.81 8.78 7.69
CA VAL A 86 12.65 7.94 8.58
C VAL A 86 12.64 8.52 9.99
N GLY A 87 12.33 7.70 10.99
CA GLY A 87 12.19 8.12 12.39
C GLY A 87 10.79 8.65 12.76
N LYS A 88 9.88 8.84 11.81
CA LYS A 88 8.49 9.22 12.12
C LYS A 88 7.69 8.01 12.60
N ARG A 89 6.67 8.26 13.42
CA ARG A 89 5.72 7.23 13.85
C ARG A 89 4.72 6.92 12.71
N PRO A 90 4.16 5.71 12.65
CA PRO A 90 3.14 5.36 11.66
C PRO A 90 1.97 6.35 11.61
N SER A 91 1.50 6.86 12.77
CA SER A 91 0.44 7.87 12.83
C SER A 91 0.80 9.16 12.13
N ASP A 92 2.06 9.59 12.21
CA ASP A 92 2.53 10.83 11.60
C ASP A 92 2.64 10.68 10.07
N ILE A 93 2.96 9.45 9.61
CA ILE A 93 3.04 9.11 8.17
C ILE A 93 1.64 9.10 7.54
N VAL A 94 0.64 8.61 8.25
CA VAL A 94 -0.78 8.68 7.80
C VAL A 94 -1.21 10.11 7.54
N HIS A 95 -0.81 11.06 8.40
CA HIS A 95 -1.12 12.49 8.21
C HIS A 95 -0.41 13.14 6.99
N LEU A 96 0.60 12.48 6.43
CA LEU A 96 1.23 12.87 5.17
C LEU A 96 0.51 12.30 3.93
N GLY A 97 -0.66 11.69 4.12
CA GLY A 97 -1.48 11.15 3.04
C GLY A 97 -1.15 9.72 2.62
N LEU A 98 -0.31 8.98 3.38
CA LEU A 98 0.00 7.58 3.08
C LEU A 98 -0.80 6.64 3.99
N MET A 99 -1.64 5.79 3.40
CA MET A 99 -2.40 4.77 4.10
C MET A 99 -1.98 3.37 3.64
N ARG A 100 -2.02 2.38 4.55
CA ARG A 100 -1.75 0.97 4.24
C ARG A 100 -2.91 0.09 4.69
N THR A 101 -3.31 -0.86 3.84
CA THR A 101 -4.06 -2.05 4.27
C THR A 101 -3.09 -3.16 4.71
N PHE A 102 -3.59 -4.17 5.39
CA PHE A 102 -2.77 -5.28 5.89
C PHE A 102 -3.17 -6.59 5.18
N GLN A 103 -2.20 -7.50 5.04
CA GLN A 103 -2.42 -8.83 4.46
C GLN A 103 -3.54 -9.60 5.20
N VAL A 104 -3.57 -9.51 6.53
CA VAL A 104 -4.69 -10.02 7.34
C VAL A 104 -5.66 -8.87 7.60
N THR A 105 -6.89 -9.02 7.11
CA THR A 105 -7.95 -8.02 7.26
C THR A 105 -8.12 -7.60 8.72
N ARG A 106 -7.81 -6.35 9.03
CA ARG A 106 -7.86 -5.79 10.38
C ARG A 106 -9.16 -5.02 10.60
N ILE A 107 -10.26 -5.76 10.74
CA ILE A 107 -11.57 -5.20 11.09
C ILE A 107 -11.92 -5.51 12.54
N PHE A 108 -12.66 -4.65 13.16
CA PHE A 108 -13.25 -4.87 14.50
C PHE A 108 -14.52 -5.69 14.34
N ARG A 109 -14.38 -7.01 14.42
CA ARG A 109 -15.44 -7.99 14.08
C ARG A 109 -16.75 -7.81 14.85
N ARG A 110 -16.68 -7.26 16.10
CA ARG A 110 -17.85 -7.03 16.97
C ARG A 110 -18.52 -5.68 16.72
N MET A 111 -17.83 -4.75 16.07
CA MET A 111 -18.37 -3.45 15.68
C MET A 111 -19.16 -3.60 14.37
N THR A 112 -20.10 -2.70 14.14
CA THR A 112 -20.82 -2.62 12.87
C THR A 112 -19.89 -2.22 11.73
N VAL A 113 -20.33 -2.44 10.49
CA VAL A 113 -19.63 -1.99 9.29
C VAL A 113 -19.41 -0.47 9.35
N LEU A 114 -20.44 0.30 9.71
CA LEU A 114 -20.34 1.76 9.83
C LEU A 114 -19.34 2.19 10.90
N GLU A 115 -19.34 1.54 12.07
CA GLU A 115 -18.37 1.85 13.12
C GLU A 115 -16.93 1.58 12.68
N ASN A 116 -16.68 0.50 11.91
CA ASN A 116 -15.36 0.21 11.34
C ASN A 116 -14.87 1.31 10.40
N MET A 117 -15.76 2.00 9.67
CA MET A 117 -15.38 3.13 8.82
C MET A 117 -14.84 4.31 9.61
N ILE A 118 -15.33 4.51 10.83
CA ILE A 118 -14.98 5.70 11.62
C ILE A 118 -13.66 5.54 12.39
N VAL A 119 -13.27 4.30 12.71
CA VAL A 119 -12.05 4.01 13.49
C VAL A 119 -10.77 4.65 12.91
N PRO A 120 -10.49 4.59 11.60
CA PRO A 120 -9.24 5.12 11.03
C PRO A 120 -9.06 6.63 11.18
N ILE A 121 -10.14 7.39 11.26
CA ILE A 121 -10.11 8.87 11.30
C ILE A 121 -10.13 9.44 12.72
N ARG A 122 -10.37 8.59 13.71
CA ARG A 122 -10.44 9.05 15.11
C ARG A 122 -9.14 8.76 15.84
N GLN A 123 -8.56 9.80 16.43
CA GLN A 123 -7.61 9.63 17.52
C GLN A 123 -8.36 9.08 18.73
N LEU A 124 -8.28 7.76 18.94
CA LEU A 124 -8.91 7.08 20.07
C LEU A 124 -8.22 7.51 21.38
N THR A 125 -8.70 8.60 21.97
CA THR A 125 -8.44 8.90 23.37
C THR A 125 -9.46 8.17 24.23
N PHE A 126 -9.06 7.73 25.42
CA PHE A 126 -9.96 7.04 26.38
C PHE A 126 -11.29 7.81 26.62
N ARG A 127 -11.26 9.14 26.48
CA ARG A 127 -12.44 10.00 26.59
C ARG A 127 -13.38 9.94 25.38
N SER A 128 -12.85 9.72 24.18
CA SER A 128 -13.66 9.67 22.94
C SER A 128 -14.42 8.35 22.78
N LEU A 129 -14.00 7.28 23.44
CA LEU A 129 -14.71 6.00 23.45
C LEU A 129 -16.10 6.07 24.12
N PHE A 130 -16.30 7.01 25.05
CA PHE A 130 -17.55 7.15 25.79
C PHE A 130 -18.48 8.27 25.30
N THR A 131 -18.03 9.12 24.37
CA THR A 131 -18.81 10.30 23.91
C THR A 131 -19.03 10.35 22.41
N ALA A 132 -18.75 9.28 21.70
CA ALA A 132 -18.62 9.30 20.26
C ALA A 132 -19.95 9.07 19.52
N ALA A 133 -20.85 10.04 19.56
CA ALA A 133 -21.81 10.19 18.46
C ALA A 133 -21.00 10.40 17.17
N ILE A 134 -21.26 9.59 16.14
CA ILE A 134 -20.68 9.76 14.80
C ILE A 134 -21.15 11.13 14.30
N LYS A 135 -20.22 11.99 13.89
CA LYS A 135 -20.57 13.31 13.34
C LYS A 135 -21.25 13.13 11.99
N GLY A 136 -22.26 13.96 11.67
CA GLY A 136 -23.05 13.81 10.45
C GLY A 136 -22.19 13.71 9.18
N HIS A 137 -21.17 14.56 9.03
CA HIS A 137 -20.27 14.52 7.87
C HIS A 137 -19.37 13.27 7.81
N GLU A 138 -18.99 12.69 8.96
CA GLU A 138 -18.23 11.43 9.01
C GLU A 138 -19.12 10.27 8.56
N GLN A 139 -20.39 10.29 8.97
CA GLN A 139 -21.36 9.28 8.57
C GLN A 139 -21.69 9.38 7.08
N GLU A 140 -21.97 10.57 6.56
CA GLU A 140 -22.25 10.80 5.14
C GLU A 140 -21.09 10.31 4.26
N ARG A 141 -19.83 10.61 4.64
CA ARG A 141 -18.64 10.13 3.94
C ARG A 141 -18.53 8.61 4.00
N ALA A 142 -18.73 8.01 5.18
CA ALA A 142 -18.69 6.56 5.37
C ALA A 142 -19.77 5.87 4.51
N GLU A 143 -21.00 6.37 4.53
CA GLU A 143 -22.09 5.83 3.73
C GLU A 143 -21.84 5.95 2.23
N SER A 144 -21.28 7.07 1.76
CA SER A 144 -20.88 7.25 0.35
C SER A 144 -19.79 6.25 -0.08
N LEU A 145 -18.78 6.00 0.76
CA LEU A 145 -17.76 4.99 0.49
C LEU A 145 -18.34 3.56 0.53
N LEU A 146 -19.21 3.26 1.49
CA LEU A 146 -19.88 1.96 1.56
C LEU A 146 -20.79 1.72 0.35
N GLU A 147 -21.43 2.76 -0.18
CA GLU A 147 -22.23 2.71 -1.41
C GLU A 147 -21.32 2.45 -2.61
N PHE A 148 -20.21 3.19 -2.74
CA PHE A 148 -19.21 2.99 -3.78
C PHE A 148 -18.71 1.54 -3.83
N PHE A 149 -18.43 0.92 -2.69
CA PHE A 149 -18.03 -0.48 -2.60
C PHE A 149 -19.20 -1.48 -2.67
N GLY A 150 -20.44 -1.02 -2.74
CA GLY A 150 -21.64 -1.84 -2.85
C GLY A 150 -21.98 -2.63 -1.59
N ILE A 151 -21.59 -2.14 -0.43
CA ILE A 151 -21.84 -2.77 0.89
C ILE A 151 -22.63 -1.89 1.86
N LEU A 152 -23.19 -0.76 1.41
CA LEU A 152 -23.97 0.16 2.25
C LEU A 152 -25.13 -0.53 2.99
N LYS A 153 -25.80 -1.49 2.33
CA LYS A 153 -26.93 -2.25 2.93
C LYS A 153 -26.52 -3.07 4.15
N LEU A 154 -25.23 -3.26 4.37
CA LEU A 154 -24.65 -4.03 5.47
C LEU A 154 -24.17 -3.15 6.63
N ARG A 155 -24.35 -1.82 6.54
CA ARG A 155 -23.76 -0.83 7.45
C ARG A 155 -24.01 -1.07 8.93
N ASP A 156 -25.20 -1.59 9.28
CA ASP A 156 -25.63 -1.83 10.65
C ASP A 156 -25.32 -3.26 11.14
N GLN A 157 -24.78 -4.12 10.28
CA GLN A 157 -24.40 -5.48 10.62
C GLN A 157 -23.03 -5.54 11.30
N PRO A 158 -22.79 -6.48 12.22
CA PRO A 158 -21.45 -6.75 12.73
C PRO A 158 -20.49 -7.10 11.60
N ALA A 159 -19.33 -6.45 11.52
CA ALA A 159 -18.37 -6.69 10.45
C ALA A 159 -17.87 -8.15 10.40
N GLY A 160 -17.90 -8.86 11.54
CA GLY A 160 -17.56 -10.27 11.60
C GLY A 160 -18.55 -11.22 10.89
N SER A 161 -19.77 -10.76 10.56
CA SER A 161 -20.77 -11.54 9.81
C SER A 161 -20.60 -11.44 8.29
N LEU A 162 -19.77 -10.53 7.82
CA LEU A 162 -19.48 -10.34 6.41
C LEU A 162 -18.71 -11.53 5.82
N SER A 163 -18.94 -11.83 4.56
CA SER A 163 -18.06 -12.74 3.81
C SER A 163 -16.64 -12.18 3.74
N PHE A 164 -15.64 -13.03 3.51
CA PHE A 164 -14.24 -12.60 3.43
C PHE A 164 -14.03 -11.48 2.38
N GLY A 165 -14.63 -11.62 1.19
CA GLY A 165 -14.57 -10.58 0.17
C GLY A 165 -15.20 -9.24 0.59
N GLN A 166 -16.35 -9.28 1.31
CA GLN A 166 -16.97 -8.07 1.85
C GLN A 166 -16.12 -7.43 2.96
N GLN A 167 -15.41 -8.24 3.76
CA GLN A 167 -14.46 -7.73 4.76
C GLN A 167 -13.29 -7.01 4.10
N LYS A 168 -12.76 -7.52 2.97
CA LYS A 168 -11.73 -6.85 2.17
C LYS A 168 -12.21 -5.53 1.59
N LEU A 169 -13.45 -5.48 1.06
CA LEU A 169 -14.04 -4.22 0.59
C LEU A 169 -14.21 -3.20 1.73
N LEU A 170 -14.65 -3.65 2.91
CA LEU A 170 -14.75 -2.81 4.10
C LEU A 170 -13.39 -2.25 4.53
N GLU A 171 -12.33 -3.08 4.52
CA GLU A 171 -10.97 -2.64 4.86
C GLU A 171 -10.49 -1.56 3.90
N LEU A 172 -10.71 -1.74 2.58
CA LEU A 172 -10.33 -0.74 1.58
C LEU A 172 -11.16 0.54 1.73
N ALA A 173 -12.47 0.42 1.95
CA ALA A 173 -13.35 1.56 2.22
C ALA A 173 -12.90 2.35 3.46
N ALA A 174 -12.58 1.66 4.55
CA ALA A 174 -12.12 2.27 5.80
C ALA A 174 -10.77 2.99 5.63
N ALA A 175 -9.85 2.45 4.83
CA ALA A 175 -8.59 3.11 4.52
C ALA A 175 -8.80 4.47 3.80
N LEU A 176 -9.84 4.60 2.99
CA LEU A 176 -10.17 5.83 2.26
C LEU A 176 -10.85 6.91 3.12
N MET A 177 -11.28 6.59 4.33
CA MET A 177 -11.87 7.58 5.24
C MET A 177 -10.90 8.71 5.60
N ALA A 178 -9.60 8.42 5.63
CA ALA A 178 -8.54 9.41 5.93
C ALA A 178 -8.16 10.29 4.73
N ASP A 179 -8.82 10.15 3.57
CA ASP A 179 -8.54 10.87 2.32
C ASP A 179 -7.08 10.74 1.86
N PRO A 180 -6.56 9.53 1.72
CA PRO A 180 -5.16 9.33 1.41
C PRO A 180 -4.84 9.72 -0.04
N GLU A 181 -3.64 10.31 -0.25
CA GLU A 181 -3.07 10.52 -1.58
C GLU A 181 -2.40 9.24 -2.12
N ILE A 182 -1.89 8.40 -1.19
CA ILE A 182 -1.20 7.15 -1.51
C ILE A 182 -1.82 6.02 -0.68
N VAL A 183 -2.22 4.94 -1.35
CA VAL A 183 -2.71 3.72 -0.70
C VAL A 183 -1.77 2.56 -1.01
N MET A 184 -1.23 1.95 0.04
CA MET A 184 -0.42 0.75 -0.04
C MET A 184 -1.29 -0.47 0.23
N LEU A 185 -1.41 -1.37 -0.75
CA LEU A 185 -2.20 -2.59 -0.64
C LEU A 185 -1.27 -3.81 -0.50
N ASP A 186 -1.52 -4.63 0.51
CA ASP A 186 -0.75 -5.84 0.79
C ASP A 186 -1.60 -7.07 0.47
N GLU A 187 -1.34 -7.70 -0.68
CA GLU A 187 -2.06 -8.87 -1.23
C GLU A 187 -3.59 -8.68 -1.28
N PRO A 188 -4.09 -7.63 -1.97
CA PRO A 188 -5.53 -7.35 -2.01
C PRO A 188 -6.36 -8.45 -2.68
N ALA A 189 -5.78 -9.24 -3.59
CA ALA A 189 -6.44 -10.38 -4.27
C ALA A 189 -6.38 -11.69 -3.45
N GLY A 190 -5.57 -11.73 -2.38
CA GLY A 190 -5.31 -12.93 -1.61
C GLY A 190 -6.59 -13.55 -1.01
N GLY A 191 -6.86 -14.83 -1.30
CA GLY A 191 -8.02 -15.56 -0.79
C GLY A 191 -9.37 -15.20 -1.39
N LEU A 192 -9.42 -14.33 -2.39
CA LEU A 192 -10.63 -13.94 -3.11
C LEU A 192 -10.92 -14.89 -4.28
N ASN A 193 -12.20 -15.04 -4.61
CA ASN A 193 -12.59 -15.70 -5.86
C ASN A 193 -12.41 -14.73 -7.05
N PRO A 194 -12.34 -15.23 -8.31
CA PRO A 194 -12.08 -14.41 -9.49
C PRO A 194 -13.00 -13.20 -9.63
N VAL A 195 -14.31 -13.36 -9.38
CA VAL A 195 -15.29 -12.26 -9.48
C VAL A 195 -14.99 -11.14 -8.49
N MET A 196 -14.55 -11.48 -7.28
CA MET A 196 -14.17 -10.49 -6.28
C MET A 196 -12.82 -9.84 -6.61
N ILE A 197 -11.89 -10.57 -7.22
CA ILE A 197 -10.61 -10.02 -7.70
C ILE A 197 -10.87 -8.93 -8.75
N ASP A 198 -11.71 -9.21 -9.75
CA ASP A 198 -12.10 -8.24 -10.78
C ASP A 198 -12.76 -7.01 -10.15
N LYS A 199 -13.68 -7.23 -9.20
CA LYS A 199 -14.36 -6.14 -8.50
C LYS A 199 -13.39 -5.23 -7.72
N VAL A 200 -12.40 -5.81 -7.03
CA VAL A 200 -11.35 -5.05 -6.34
C VAL A 200 -10.51 -4.27 -7.35
N ALA A 201 -10.12 -4.89 -8.46
CA ALA A 201 -9.38 -4.23 -9.53
C ALA A 201 -10.13 -3.03 -10.11
N ASP A 202 -11.44 -3.16 -10.36
CA ASP A 202 -12.28 -2.08 -10.88
C ASP A 202 -12.37 -0.92 -9.88
N HIS A 203 -12.56 -1.19 -8.59
CA HIS A 203 -12.54 -0.13 -7.57
C HIS A 203 -11.19 0.58 -7.48
N VAL A 204 -10.06 -0.15 -7.57
CA VAL A 204 -8.71 0.45 -7.58
C VAL A 204 -8.53 1.34 -8.80
N LYS A 205 -8.95 0.91 -10.00
CA LYS A 205 -8.91 1.73 -11.24
C LYS A 205 -9.73 3.01 -11.09
N GLU A 206 -10.95 2.90 -10.57
CA GLU A 206 -11.83 4.06 -10.39
C GLU A 206 -11.27 5.05 -9.38
N LEU A 207 -10.72 4.58 -8.26
CA LEU A 207 -10.05 5.43 -7.27
C LEU A 207 -8.78 6.09 -7.84
N ASN A 208 -8.01 5.35 -8.64
CA ASN A 208 -6.85 5.91 -9.32
C ASN A 208 -7.24 7.00 -10.32
N ALA A 209 -8.31 6.79 -11.10
CA ALA A 209 -8.86 7.83 -11.99
C ALA A 209 -9.33 9.09 -11.24
N ARG A 210 -9.64 8.98 -9.94
CA ARG A 210 -9.93 10.11 -9.04
C ARG A 210 -8.68 10.73 -8.40
N GLY A 211 -7.46 10.26 -8.77
CA GLY A 211 -6.18 10.82 -8.37
C GLY A 211 -5.47 10.08 -7.22
N VAL A 212 -5.99 8.98 -6.71
CA VAL A 212 -5.32 8.18 -5.67
C VAL A 212 -4.16 7.40 -6.30
N THR A 213 -2.99 7.47 -5.68
CA THR A 213 -1.80 6.70 -6.08
C THR A 213 -1.80 5.36 -5.35
N PHE A 214 -1.41 4.28 -6.04
CA PHE A 214 -1.34 2.95 -5.44
C PHE A 214 0.06 2.35 -5.52
N LEU A 215 0.48 1.70 -4.41
CA LEU A 215 1.60 0.76 -4.39
C LEU A 215 1.08 -0.58 -3.88
N ILE A 216 1.15 -1.63 -4.70
CA ILE A 216 0.49 -2.92 -4.44
C ILE A 216 1.53 -4.03 -4.38
N ILE A 217 1.63 -4.74 -3.24
CA ILE A 217 2.30 -6.05 -3.20
C ILE A 217 1.29 -7.10 -3.66
N GLU A 218 1.65 -7.87 -4.66
CA GLU A 218 0.85 -8.98 -5.16
C GLU A 218 1.70 -10.09 -5.76
N HIS A 219 1.18 -11.29 -5.72
CA HIS A 219 1.75 -12.46 -6.37
C HIS A 219 0.78 -13.09 -7.41
N ASN A 220 -0.45 -12.60 -7.50
CA ASN A 220 -1.38 -12.93 -8.56
C ASN A 220 -1.00 -12.17 -9.84
N MET A 221 -0.24 -12.83 -10.73
CA MET A 221 0.25 -12.19 -11.96
C MET A 221 -0.88 -11.72 -12.88
N GLY A 222 -2.03 -12.42 -12.90
CA GLY A 222 -3.19 -11.96 -13.67
C GLY A 222 -3.70 -10.59 -13.19
N PHE A 223 -3.80 -10.40 -11.87
CA PHE A 223 -4.17 -9.12 -11.27
C PHE A 223 -3.13 -8.04 -11.57
N VAL A 224 -1.84 -8.35 -11.36
CA VAL A 224 -0.74 -7.40 -11.58
C VAL A 224 -0.68 -6.92 -13.02
N MET A 225 -0.64 -7.85 -13.99
CA MET A 225 -0.47 -7.51 -15.42
C MET A 225 -1.66 -6.76 -16.01
N ASN A 226 -2.87 -6.92 -15.44
CA ASN A 226 -4.07 -6.25 -15.91
C ASN A 226 -4.31 -4.88 -15.24
N LEU A 227 -3.68 -4.64 -14.09
CA LEU A 227 -4.00 -3.47 -13.27
C LEU A 227 -2.82 -2.48 -13.12
N CYS A 228 -1.60 -2.99 -13.02
CA CYS A 228 -0.47 -2.19 -12.56
C CYS A 228 0.46 -1.78 -13.70
N ASP A 229 0.80 -0.50 -13.74
CA ASP A 229 1.86 0.08 -14.56
C ASP A 229 2.40 1.33 -13.82
N PRO A 230 3.70 1.36 -13.44
CA PRO A 230 4.76 0.36 -13.67
C PRO A 230 4.74 -0.82 -12.68
N ILE A 231 5.58 -1.82 -12.96
CA ILE A 231 5.90 -2.94 -12.07
C ILE A 231 7.35 -2.81 -11.60
N ILE A 232 7.56 -2.97 -10.29
CA ILE A 232 8.88 -3.01 -9.65
C ILE A 232 9.13 -4.44 -9.17
N VAL A 233 10.30 -5.00 -9.47
CA VAL A 233 10.65 -6.37 -9.10
C VAL A 233 11.74 -6.38 -8.05
N MET A 234 11.52 -7.08 -6.95
CA MET A 234 12.50 -7.30 -5.88
C MET A 234 13.00 -8.74 -5.89
N HIS A 235 14.31 -8.90 -5.68
CA HIS A 235 14.95 -10.18 -5.42
C HIS A 235 16.04 -10.01 -4.35
N ARG A 236 16.06 -10.90 -3.35
CA ARG A 236 17.09 -10.95 -2.27
C ARG A 236 17.40 -9.58 -1.64
N GLY A 237 16.35 -8.80 -1.37
CA GLY A 237 16.46 -7.52 -0.68
C GLY A 237 16.82 -6.32 -1.56
N THR A 238 16.96 -6.50 -2.87
CA THR A 238 17.27 -5.43 -3.83
C THR A 238 16.17 -5.28 -4.89
N VAL A 239 16.07 -4.11 -5.52
CA VAL A 239 15.26 -3.91 -6.74
C VAL A 239 16.11 -4.31 -7.94
N ILE A 240 15.62 -5.26 -8.73
CA ILE A 240 16.36 -5.82 -9.88
C ILE A 240 15.82 -5.35 -11.23
N ALA A 241 14.56 -4.91 -11.29
CA ALA A 241 13.93 -4.39 -12.51
C ALA A 241 12.78 -3.45 -12.17
N GLN A 242 12.51 -2.50 -13.08
CA GLN A 242 11.32 -1.64 -13.05
C GLN A 242 10.93 -1.30 -14.47
N GLY A 243 9.65 -1.39 -14.81
CA GLY A 243 9.15 -1.08 -16.13
C GLY A 243 7.67 -1.38 -16.34
N SER A 244 7.23 -1.27 -17.59
CA SER A 244 5.89 -1.68 -17.99
C SER A 244 5.67 -3.19 -17.80
N PRO A 245 4.41 -3.65 -17.69
CA PRO A 245 4.13 -5.09 -17.55
C PRO A 245 4.78 -5.96 -18.62
N GLY A 246 4.79 -5.50 -19.88
CA GLY A 246 5.45 -6.23 -20.99
C GLY A 246 6.96 -6.32 -20.82
N ALA A 247 7.61 -5.19 -20.46
CA ALA A 247 9.06 -5.15 -20.27
C ALA A 247 9.52 -6.08 -19.13
N VAL A 248 8.79 -6.06 -17.99
CA VAL A 248 9.12 -6.90 -16.83
C VAL A 248 8.87 -8.38 -17.12
N ARG A 249 7.80 -8.72 -17.85
CA ARG A 249 7.50 -10.11 -18.22
C ARG A 249 8.60 -10.76 -19.07
N ASP A 250 9.18 -10.00 -19.98
CA ASP A 250 10.12 -10.51 -20.97
C ASP A 250 11.60 -10.28 -20.54
N ASP A 251 11.83 -9.74 -19.32
CA ASP A 251 13.17 -9.47 -18.77
C ASP A 251 13.86 -10.77 -18.31
N PRO A 252 15.02 -11.14 -18.88
CA PRO A 252 15.75 -12.35 -18.48
C PRO A 252 16.16 -12.37 -17.00
N ILE A 253 16.48 -11.21 -16.40
CA ILE A 253 16.87 -11.10 -14.99
C ILE A 253 15.67 -11.43 -14.08
N VAL A 254 14.48 -10.96 -14.49
CA VAL A 254 13.25 -11.26 -13.76
C VAL A 254 12.90 -12.74 -13.88
N LEU A 255 12.99 -13.32 -15.09
CA LEU A 255 12.72 -14.74 -15.31
C LEU A 255 13.66 -15.63 -14.48
N ASP A 256 14.96 -15.31 -14.45
CA ASP A 256 15.94 -16.05 -13.65
C ASP A 256 15.63 -15.97 -12.14
N ALA A 257 15.22 -14.79 -11.64
CA ALA A 257 14.86 -14.61 -10.25
C ALA A 257 13.63 -15.43 -9.80
N TYR A 258 12.74 -15.81 -10.72
CA TYR A 258 11.59 -16.65 -10.43
C TYR A 258 11.78 -18.14 -10.71
N LEU A 259 12.75 -18.51 -11.59
CA LEU A 259 13.02 -19.90 -12.00
C LEU A 259 14.26 -20.48 -11.31
N GLY A 260 15.11 -19.63 -10.76
CA GLY A 260 16.40 -20.01 -10.17
C GLY A 260 16.35 -20.27 -8.64
N ASP A 261 15.20 -20.16 -7.98
CA ASP A 261 15.01 -20.45 -6.54
C ASP A 261 14.41 -21.85 -6.30
#